data_090c0f0e4b4172867daf48a867f3f5f8
#
_entry.id   090c0f0e4b4172867daf48a867f3f5f8
#
_cell.length_a   1.000
_cell.length_b   1.000
_cell.length_c   1.000
_cell.angle_alpha   90.00
_cell.angle_beta   90.00
_cell.angle_gamma   90.00
#
_symmetry.space_group_name_H-M   'P 1'
#
loop_
_entity.id
_entity.type
_entity.pdbx_description
1 polymer ?
#
loop_
_entity_poly.entity_id
_entity_poly.type
_entity_poly.pdbx_seq_one_letter_code
_entity_poly.pdbx_strand_id
1 'polypeptide(L)'
;RATLLTGLYAHQTGIGHMVAATPRGPGYLGDLNNQCVTIAQVLGNVGYRNYIVGKWHVSRSLSNSEIHNWPIQRGFDKFYGTITGAGSYYDPATLTYNNEPITSPDDDYYYTDAISDSASAFIKQHFDQYASPFFMYVSYTAPHWPLHALKQDIEKNEGLFDSGWDTLRQERLRKLIDLDIVKKDQI
;
A
#
# COMPACT_ATOMS: atom_id res chain seq x y z
N ARG A 1 6.73 0.33 4.85
CA ARG A 1 6.35 1.29 3.80
C ARG A 1 7.35 2.43 3.67
N ALA A 2 7.66 3.14 4.76
CA ALA A 2 8.61 4.24 4.71
C ALA A 2 9.95 3.79 4.11
N THR A 3 10.51 2.69 4.59
CA THR A 3 11.74 2.09 4.04
C THR A 3 11.63 1.75 2.55
N LEU A 4 10.51 1.15 2.12
CA LEU A 4 10.28 0.82 0.71
C LEU A 4 10.23 2.07 -0.18
N LEU A 5 9.58 3.12 0.31
CA LEU A 5 9.41 4.36 -0.45
C LEU A 5 10.68 5.24 -0.50
N THR A 6 11.61 5.10 0.45
CA THR A 6 12.73 6.03 0.62
C THR A 6 14.11 5.38 0.55
N GLY A 7 14.21 4.05 0.65
CA GLY A 7 15.48 3.34 0.77
C GLY A 7 16.19 3.51 2.12
N LEU A 8 15.59 4.23 3.07
CA LEU A 8 16.16 4.53 4.38
C LEU A 8 15.58 3.63 5.46
N TYR A 9 16.25 3.48 6.58
CA TYR A 9 15.65 2.86 7.77
C TYR A 9 14.48 3.70 8.28
N ALA A 10 13.44 3.05 8.81
CA ALA A 10 12.21 3.69 9.26
C ALA A 10 12.47 4.85 10.24
N HIS A 11 13.42 4.73 11.16
CA HIS A 11 13.83 5.79 12.10
C HIS A 11 14.41 7.02 11.42
N GLN A 12 15.14 6.85 10.31
CA GLN A 12 15.70 7.98 9.55
C GLN A 12 14.62 8.78 8.85
N THR A 13 13.47 8.15 8.53
CA THR A 13 12.34 8.80 7.88
C THR A 13 11.37 9.50 8.83
N GLY A 14 11.53 9.32 10.15
CA GLY A 14 10.58 9.77 11.16
C GLY A 14 9.48 8.78 11.51
N ILE A 15 9.43 7.61 10.85
CA ILE A 15 8.41 6.57 11.07
C ILE A 15 9.06 5.32 11.69
N GLY A 16 9.78 5.48 12.78
CA GLY A 16 10.34 4.36 13.55
C GLY A 16 9.29 3.55 14.32
N HIS A 17 8.05 4.02 14.37
CA HIS A 17 6.89 3.37 14.96
C HIS A 17 5.66 3.56 14.06
N MET A 18 4.47 3.19 14.54
CA MET A 18 3.21 3.39 13.82
C MET A 18 2.95 4.85 13.49
N VAL A 19 2.40 5.09 12.29
CA VAL A 19 1.79 6.36 11.93
C VAL A 19 0.65 6.70 12.91
N ALA A 20 0.36 7.97 13.10
CA ALA A 20 -0.61 8.51 14.06
C ALA A 20 -0.21 8.34 15.55
N ALA A 21 0.96 7.79 15.85
CA ALA A 21 1.49 7.84 17.23
C ALA A 21 1.86 9.28 17.62
N THR A 22 1.79 9.57 18.91
CA THR A 22 2.31 10.84 19.43
C THR A 22 3.80 10.94 19.14
N PRO A 23 4.31 12.06 18.57
CA PRO A 23 5.73 12.21 18.30
C PRO A 23 6.57 12.03 19.58
N ARG A 24 7.63 11.23 19.47
CA ARG A 24 8.53 10.89 20.59
C ARG A 24 9.99 11.19 20.27
N GLY A 25 10.25 12.09 19.34
CA GLY A 25 11.59 12.47 18.90
C GLY A 25 11.77 12.31 17.38
N PRO A 26 12.94 12.69 16.83
CA PRO A 26 13.14 12.79 15.39
C PRO A 26 12.90 11.50 14.61
N GLY A 27 13.23 10.34 15.17
CA GLY A 27 12.99 9.03 14.56
C GLY A 27 11.56 8.50 14.72
N TYR A 28 10.70 9.19 15.48
CA TYR A 28 9.36 8.74 15.89
C TYR A 28 8.33 9.86 15.74
N LEU A 29 8.36 10.57 14.62
CA LEU A 29 7.42 11.65 14.31
C LEU A 29 6.02 11.12 14.00
N GLY A 30 5.91 9.87 13.55
CA GLY A 30 4.69 9.29 13.01
C GLY A 30 4.33 9.84 11.63
N ASP A 31 5.27 10.50 10.97
CA ASP A 31 5.13 11.19 9.70
C ASP A 31 6.47 11.18 8.95
N LEU A 32 6.46 11.18 7.62
CA LEU A 32 7.70 11.34 6.86
C LEU A 32 8.32 12.71 7.14
N ASN A 33 9.59 12.73 7.50
CA ASN A 33 10.30 13.98 7.70
C ASN A 33 10.73 14.63 6.36
N ASN A 34 11.22 15.86 6.43
CA ASN A 34 11.65 16.61 5.25
C ASN A 34 13.08 16.27 4.78
N GLN A 35 13.76 15.35 5.46
CA GLN A 35 15.14 14.94 5.13
C GLN A 35 15.17 13.69 4.23
N CYS A 36 14.05 13.04 4.02
CA CYS A 36 13.94 11.90 3.11
C CYS A 36 13.19 12.28 1.83
N VAL A 37 13.64 11.70 0.72
CA VAL A 37 12.96 11.75 -0.57
C VAL A 37 12.34 10.39 -0.87
N THR A 38 11.25 10.38 -1.60
CA THR A 38 10.62 9.12 -2.04
C THR A 38 11.17 8.68 -3.39
N ILE A 39 11.04 7.39 -3.70
CA ILE A 39 11.37 6.85 -5.03
C ILE A 39 10.60 7.60 -6.15
N ALA A 40 9.36 8.02 -5.90
CA ALA A 40 8.59 8.81 -6.85
C ALA A 40 9.21 10.19 -7.11
N GLN A 41 9.67 10.89 -6.07
CA GLN A 41 10.40 12.16 -6.24
C GLN A 41 11.70 11.98 -7.05
N VAL A 42 12.44 10.90 -6.78
CA VAL A 42 13.69 10.60 -7.52
C VAL A 42 13.39 10.31 -8.99
N LEU A 43 12.42 9.45 -9.27
CA LEU A 43 12.05 9.05 -10.62
C LEU A 43 11.42 10.21 -11.42
N GLY A 44 10.64 11.08 -10.77
CA GLY A 44 10.09 12.27 -11.40
C GLY A 44 11.16 13.20 -11.96
N ASN A 45 12.31 13.33 -11.27
CA ASN A 45 13.45 14.15 -11.73
C ASN A 45 14.12 13.63 -13.03
N VAL A 46 13.86 12.37 -13.39
CA VAL A 46 14.39 11.75 -14.63
C VAL A 46 13.27 11.42 -15.63
N GLY A 47 12.13 12.09 -15.50
CA GLY A 47 11.06 12.08 -16.50
C GLY A 47 10.01 10.96 -16.37
N TYR A 48 10.01 10.23 -15.27
CA TYR A 48 8.94 9.27 -15.00
C TYR A 48 7.64 9.98 -14.58
N ARG A 49 6.51 9.40 -14.99
CA ARG A 49 5.21 9.65 -14.35
C ARG A 49 5.00 8.66 -13.23
N ASN A 50 4.54 9.13 -12.07
CA ASN A 50 4.48 8.33 -10.87
C ASN A 50 3.03 8.19 -10.39
N TYR A 51 2.57 6.96 -10.23
CA TYR A 51 1.19 6.65 -9.84
C TYR A 51 1.19 5.79 -8.59
N ILE A 52 0.22 6.02 -7.72
CA ILE A 52 -0.02 5.17 -6.57
C ILE A 52 -1.51 4.85 -6.47
N VAL A 53 -1.81 3.58 -6.21
CA VAL A 53 -3.15 3.11 -5.89
C VAL A 53 -3.13 2.27 -4.63
N GLY A 54 -4.11 2.49 -3.75
CA GLY A 54 -4.26 1.77 -2.49
C GLY A 54 -3.73 2.52 -1.28
N LYS A 55 -3.23 1.80 -0.31
CA LYS A 55 -2.85 2.28 1.02
C LYS A 55 -1.60 3.17 0.99
N TRP A 56 -1.69 4.39 1.56
CA TRP A 56 -0.53 5.27 1.80
C TRP A 56 0.17 4.98 3.12
N HIS A 57 -0.43 5.33 4.22
CA HIS A 57 0.00 5.04 5.60
C HIS A 57 1.45 5.44 5.95
N VAL A 58 1.88 6.60 5.52
CA VAL A 58 3.13 7.26 5.91
C VAL A 58 2.93 8.75 6.18
N SER A 59 1.69 9.18 6.36
CA SER A 59 1.30 10.50 6.84
C SER A 59 0.44 10.39 8.08
N ARG A 60 0.72 11.26 9.06
CA ARG A 60 -0.06 11.37 10.28
C ARG A 60 -1.34 12.18 10.08
N SER A 61 -1.26 13.23 9.27
CA SER A 61 -2.39 14.08 9.02
C SER A 61 -3.41 13.42 8.11
N LEU A 62 -4.67 13.47 8.54
CA LEU A 62 -5.86 13.03 7.79
C LEU A 62 -6.68 14.24 7.33
N SER A 63 -6.26 15.46 7.68
CA SER A 63 -6.90 16.71 7.29
C SER A 63 -6.38 17.16 5.94
N ASN A 64 -7.29 17.46 5.01
CA ASN A 64 -6.96 18.06 3.72
C ASN A 64 -6.41 19.51 3.81
N SER A 65 -6.37 20.09 5.00
CA SER A 65 -5.61 21.32 5.29
C SER A 65 -4.12 21.08 5.59
N GLU A 66 -3.72 19.83 5.86
CA GLU A 66 -2.34 19.46 6.20
C GLU A 66 -1.85 18.29 5.34
N ILE A 67 -1.80 18.48 4.03
CA ILE A 67 -1.51 17.43 3.04
C ILE A 67 -0.02 17.26 2.71
N HIS A 68 0.89 17.96 3.39
CA HIS A 68 2.32 18.05 3.06
C HIS A 68 3.03 16.70 2.87
N ASN A 69 2.53 15.63 3.49
CA ASN A 69 3.04 14.27 3.36
C ASN A 69 2.07 13.31 2.63
N TRP A 70 1.07 13.83 1.94
CA TRP A 70 0.20 13.00 1.11
C TRP A 70 0.89 12.61 -0.21
N PRO A 71 0.41 11.59 -0.91
CA PRO A 71 1.10 11.04 -2.09
C PRO A 71 1.52 12.06 -3.14
N ILE A 72 0.62 12.98 -3.50
CA ILE A 72 0.88 14.00 -4.53
C ILE A 72 2.05 14.90 -4.14
N GLN A 73 2.12 15.33 -2.87
CA GLN A 73 3.20 16.18 -2.35
C GLN A 73 4.52 15.41 -2.18
N ARG A 74 4.45 14.09 -2.26
CA ARG A 74 5.62 13.19 -2.15
C ARG A 74 6.00 12.55 -3.49
N GLY A 75 5.68 13.23 -4.62
CA GLY A 75 6.20 12.94 -5.94
C GLY A 75 5.34 12.04 -6.82
N PHE A 76 4.12 11.70 -6.41
CA PHE A 76 3.18 10.99 -7.27
C PHE A 76 2.32 11.97 -8.06
N ASP A 77 2.09 11.68 -9.34
CA ASP A 77 1.24 12.48 -10.24
C ASP A 77 -0.24 12.18 -10.07
N LYS A 78 -0.57 10.95 -9.68
CA LYS A 78 -1.95 10.51 -9.39
C LYS A 78 -1.99 9.58 -8.19
N PHE A 79 -3.05 9.70 -7.43
CA PHE A 79 -3.35 8.85 -6.29
C PHE A 79 -4.83 8.46 -6.26
N TYR A 80 -5.10 7.19 -6.02
CA TYR A 80 -6.40 6.67 -5.62
C TYR A 80 -6.20 5.70 -4.46
N GLY A 81 -6.77 6.00 -3.30
CA GLY A 81 -6.61 5.09 -2.17
C GLY A 81 -6.87 5.71 -0.83
N THR A 82 -6.38 5.06 0.23
CA THR A 82 -6.58 5.50 1.62
C THR A 82 -5.31 6.10 2.20
N ILE A 83 -5.47 7.21 2.92
CA ILE A 83 -4.37 7.82 3.68
C ILE A 83 -4.04 6.97 4.91
N THR A 84 -5.04 6.37 5.55
CA THR A 84 -4.89 5.50 6.72
C THR A 84 -4.36 4.10 6.38
N GLY A 85 -3.97 3.38 7.43
CA GLY A 85 -3.37 2.07 7.33
C GLY A 85 -4.32 0.88 7.35
N ALA A 86 -5.52 1.07 7.85
CA ALA A 86 -6.53 0.03 8.02
C ALA A 86 -7.92 0.65 7.90
N GLY A 87 -8.90 -0.16 7.59
CA GLY A 87 -10.29 0.27 7.47
C GLY A 87 -11.13 -0.78 6.74
N SER A 88 -12.42 -0.49 6.62
CA SER A 88 -13.34 -1.32 5.85
C SER A 88 -12.88 -1.43 4.38
N TYR A 89 -13.07 -2.61 3.78
CA TYR A 89 -12.83 -2.81 2.34
C TYR A 89 -14.09 -2.49 1.51
N TYR A 90 -15.24 -2.32 2.19
CA TYR A 90 -16.50 -1.96 1.57
C TYR A 90 -16.81 -0.46 1.68
N ASP A 91 -16.29 0.18 2.75
CA ASP A 91 -16.43 1.62 3.00
C ASP A 91 -15.16 2.15 3.71
N PRO A 92 -14.09 2.43 2.96
CA PRO A 92 -12.84 2.92 3.52
C PRO A 92 -12.93 4.40 3.90
N ALA A 93 -12.83 4.69 5.20
CA ALA A 93 -13.09 6.00 5.80
C ALA A 93 -12.19 7.17 5.30
N THR A 94 -11.04 6.89 4.70
CA THR A 94 -10.12 7.94 4.20
C THR A 94 -9.83 7.76 2.72
N LEU A 95 -10.83 7.29 1.98
CA LEU A 95 -10.71 7.16 0.53
C LEU A 95 -10.49 8.54 -0.08
N THR A 96 -9.48 8.63 -0.95
CA THR A 96 -8.99 9.88 -1.49
C THR A 96 -8.61 9.71 -2.95
N TYR A 97 -8.97 10.66 -3.78
CA TYR A 97 -8.49 10.79 -5.14
C TYR A 97 -7.60 12.04 -5.24
N ASN A 98 -6.31 11.84 -5.52
CA ASN A 98 -5.28 12.88 -5.42
C ASN A 98 -5.23 13.51 -4.02
N ASN A 99 -5.77 14.70 -3.85
CA ASN A 99 -5.87 15.40 -2.56
C ASN A 99 -7.32 15.59 -2.09
N GLU A 100 -8.30 15.05 -2.83
CA GLU A 100 -9.71 15.23 -2.53
C GLU A 100 -10.28 13.98 -1.84
N PRO A 101 -10.80 14.09 -0.63
CA PRO A 101 -11.57 13.02 0.00
C PRO A 101 -12.77 12.64 -0.85
N ILE A 102 -12.98 11.35 -1.04
CA ILE A 102 -14.14 10.79 -1.75
C ILE A 102 -14.82 9.72 -0.91
N THR A 103 -16.04 9.37 -1.26
CA THR A 103 -16.77 8.24 -0.68
C THR A 103 -16.76 7.05 -1.64
N SER A 104 -17.02 5.86 -1.13
CA SER A 104 -17.30 4.69 -1.97
C SER A 104 -18.50 4.99 -2.89
N PRO A 105 -18.42 4.63 -4.18
CA PRO A 105 -19.41 5.06 -5.17
C PRO A 105 -20.76 4.37 -5.06
N ASP A 106 -20.80 3.15 -4.56
CA ASP A 106 -21.99 2.31 -4.48
C ASP A 106 -21.92 1.27 -3.35
N ASP A 107 -23.03 0.55 -3.15
CA ASP A 107 -23.16 -0.49 -2.12
C ASP A 107 -22.39 -1.79 -2.46
N ASP A 108 -22.05 -2.01 -3.73
CA ASP A 108 -21.28 -3.17 -4.20
C ASP A 108 -19.77 -2.89 -4.22
N TYR A 109 -19.35 -1.73 -3.71
CA TYR A 109 -17.95 -1.34 -3.69
C TYR A 109 -17.08 -2.32 -2.89
N TYR A 110 -15.98 -2.75 -3.52
CA TYR A 110 -14.94 -3.55 -2.86
C TYR A 110 -13.56 -2.98 -3.16
N TYR A 111 -12.90 -2.47 -2.13
CA TYR A 111 -11.68 -1.68 -2.26
C TYR A 111 -10.52 -2.42 -2.95
N THR A 112 -10.42 -3.75 -2.76
CA THR A 112 -9.39 -4.56 -3.42
C THR A 112 -9.55 -4.54 -4.94
N ASP A 113 -10.78 -4.65 -5.44
CA ASP A 113 -11.07 -4.58 -6.87
C ASP A 113 -10.88 -3.15 -7.38
N ALA A 114 -11.37 -2.15 -6.64
CA ALA A 114 -11.21 -0.74 -6.99
C ALA A 114 -9.75 -0.30 -7.10
N ILE A 115 -8.83 -0.86 -6.29
CA ILE A 115 -7.38 -0.66 -6.43
C ILE A 115 -6.89 -1.20 -7.78
N SER A 116 -7.31 -2.42 -8.16
CA SER A 116 -6.91 -3.07 -9.41
C SER A 116 -7.43 -2.32 -10.63
N ASP A 117 -8.69 -1.90 -10.57
CA ASP A 117 -9.36 -1.15 -11.64
C ASP A 117 -8.75 0.23 -11.82
N SER A 118 -8.46 0.93 -10.72
CA SER A 118 -7.78 2.22 -10.75
C SER A 118 -6.35 2.10 -11.29
N ALA A 119 -5.61 1.05 -10.94
CA ALA A 119 -4.30 0.79 -11.50
C ALA A 119 -4.37 0.61 -13.03
N SER A 120 -5.30 -0.24 -13.48
CA SER A 120 -5.53 -0.50 -14.90
C SER A 120 -5.94 0.77 -15.67
N ALA A 121 -6.82 1.57 -15.06
CA ALA A 121 -7.26 2.84 -15.63
C ALA A 121 -6.11 3.86 -15.73
N PHE A 122 -5.26 3.98 -14.71
CA PHE A 122 -4.11 4.88 -14.73
C PHE A 122 -3.07 4.47 -15.78
N ILE A 123 -2.81 3.16 -15.95
CA ILE A 123 -1.92 2.64 -16.99
C ILE A 123 -2.48 2.97 -18.37
N LYS A 124 -3.76 2.70 -18.62
CA LYS A 124 -4.41 3.02 -19.90
C LYS A 124 -4.32 4.51 -20.20
N GLN A 125 -4.70 5.36 -19.26
CA GLN A 125 -4.60 6.82 -19.42
C GLN A 125 -3.18 7.29 -19.65
N HIS A 126 -2.18 6.62 -19.03
CA HIS A 126 -0.77 6.97 -19.26
C HIS A 126 -0.41 6.77 -20.73
N PHE A 127 -0.68 5.59 -21.30
CA PHE A 127 -0.34 5.30 -22.71
C PHE A 127 -1.14 6.12 -23.72
N ASP A 128 -2.34 6.57 -23.35
CA ASP A 128 -3.14 7.48 -24.17
C ASP A 128 -2.56 8.93 -24.21
N GLN A 129 -1.82 9.33 -23.18
CA GLN A 129 -1.40 10.71 -22.96
C GLN A 129 0.11 10.94 -23.02
N TYR A 130 0.92 9.93 -22.72
CA TYR A 130 2.36 10.07 -22.51
C TYR A 130 3.15 8.96 -23.20
N ALA A 131 4.33 9.33 -23.72
CA ALA A 131 5.34 8.39 -24.20
C ALA A 131 6.46 8.15 -23.17
N SER A 132 6.42 8.85 -22.03
CA SER A 132 7.43 8.75 -20.98
C SER A 132 7.30 7.41 -20.20
N PRO A 133 8.37 6.95 -19.56
CA PRO A 133 8.24 5.83 -18.65
C PRO A 133 7.37 6.18 -17.43
N PHE A 134 6.79 5.18 -16.79
CA PHE A 134 6.05 5.37 -15.56
C PHE A 134 6.53 4.44 -14.45
N PHE A 135 6.29 4.86 -13.22
CA PHE A 135 6.40 4.07 -12.00
C PHE A 135 5.02 3.98 -11.35
N MET A 136 4.63 2.78 -10.96
CA MET A 136 3.36 2.58 -10.26
C MET A 136 3.57 1.78 -8.98
N TYR A 137 3.07 2.31 -7.87
CA TYR A 137 3.02 1.63 -6.59
C TYR A 137 1.61 1.13 -6.30
N VAL A 138 1.38 -0.17 -6.52
CA VAL A 138 0.11 -0.83 -6.19
C VAL A 138 0.20 -1.37 -4.78
N SER A 139 -0.59 -0.81 -3.88
CA SER A 139 -0.44 -0.95 -2.45
C SER A 139 -1.74 -1.43 -1.78
N TYR A 140 -2.05 -2.72 -1.96
CA TYR A 140 -3.24 -3.31 -1.36
C TYR A 140 -3.27 -3.16 0.17
N THR A 141 -4.49 -2.99 0.72
CA THR A 141 -4.73 -3.06 2.17
C THR A 141 -4.84 -4.50 2.63
N ALA A 142 -5.43 -5.37 1.81
CA ALA A 142 -5.49 -6.80 2.09
C ALA A 142 -4.08 -7.40 2.28
N PRO A 143 -3.92 -8.35 3.19
CA PRO A 143 -4.89 -8.97 4.10
C PRO A 143 -4.93 -8.33 5.49
N HIS A 144 -4.82 -7.01 5.62
CA HIS A 144 -4.85 -6.31 6.91
C HIS A 144 -6.25 -6.45 7.56
N TRP A 145 -6.29 -6.41 8.89
CA TRP A 145 -7.55 -6.33 9.62
C TRP A 145 -8.30 -5.00 9.30
N PRO A 146 -9.68 -5.05 9.20
CA PRO A 146 -10.58 -6.19 9.30
C PRO A 146 -10.40 -7.17 8.13
N LEU A 147 -10.58 -8.48 8.41
CA LEU A 147 -10.35 -9.55 7.44
C LEU A 147 -11.55 -9.70 6.51
N HIS A 148 -11.84 -8.65 5.76
CA HIS A 148 -12.93 -8.66 4.78
C HIS A 148 -12.53 -9.43 3.52
N ALA A 149 -13.45 -10.22 2.99
CA ALA A 149 -13.33 -10.89 1.71
C ALA A 149 -14.72 -11.04 1.08
N LEU A 150 -14.78 -11.11 -0.24
CA LEU A 150 -16.01 -11.43 -0.95
C LEU A 150 -16.44 -12.87 -0.63
N LYS A 151 -17.76 -13.10 -0.51
CA LYS A 151 -18.31 -14.41 -0.18
C LYS A 151 -17.79 -15.52 -1.09
N GLN A 152 -17.74 -15.26 -2.39
CA GLN A 152 -17.23 -16.19 -3.40
C GLN A 152 -15.76 -16.58 -3.18
N ASP A 153 -14.94 -15.69 -2.62
CA ASP A 153 -13.52 -15.95 -2.35
C ASP A 153 -13.34 -16.72 -1.04
N ILE A 154 -14.21 -16.49 -0.07
CA ILE A 154 -14.28 -17.30 1.15
C ILE A 154 -14.63 -18.75 0.78
N GLU A 155 -15.68 -18.94 -0.01
CA GLU A 155 -16.16 -20.27 -0.44
C GLU A 155 -15.09 -21.06 -1.23
N LYS A 156 -14.31 -20.39 -2.11
CA LYS A 156 -13.19 -21.02 -2.83
C LYS A 156 -12.09 -21.57 -1.91
N ASN A 157 -11.95 -21.01 -0.73
CA ASN A 157 -10.90 -21.36 0.22
C ASN A 157 -11.40 -22.23 1.37
N GLU A 158 -12.67 -22.61 1.37
CA GLU A 158 -13.28 -23.48 2.39
C GLU A 158 -12.56 -24.83 2.42
N GLY A 159 -12.25 -25.31 3.60
CA GLY A 159 -11.56 -26.58 3.83
C GLY A 159 -10.04 -26.57 3.60
N LEU A 160 -9.47 -25.58 2.92
CA LEU A 160 -8.02 -25.56 2.60
C LEU A 160 -7.11 -25.51 3.83
N PHE A 161 -7.62 -25.06 4.96
CA PHE A 161 -6.84 -24.84 6.19
C PHE A 161 -7.26 -25.75 7.35
N ASP A 162 -8.16 -26.71 7.11
CA ASP A 162 -8.74 -27.58 8.14
C ASP A 162 -7.73 -28.56 8.73
N SER A 163 -6.65 -28.87 8.01
CA SER A 163 -5.55 -29.71 8.50
C SER A 163 -4.74 -29.07 9.65
N GLY A 164 -4.99 -27.79 9.93
CA GLY A 164 -4.36 -27.03 11.02
C GLY A 164 -2.97 -26.47 10.69
N TRP A 165 -2.50 -25.59 11.56
CA TRP A 165 -1.30 -24.78 11.37
C TRP A 165 -0.02 -25.59 11.19
N ASP A 166 0.17 -26.64 12.00
CA ASP A 166 1.41 -27.43 11.99
C ASP A 166 1.56 -28.21 10.69
N THR A 167 0.47 -28.82 10.22
CA THR A 167 0.45 -29.54 8.94
C THR A 167 0.75 -28.62 7.78
N LEU A 168 0.04 -27.49 7.71
CA LEU A 168 0.25 -26.47 6.66
C LEU A 168 1.66 -25.89 6.67
N ARG A 169 2.24 -25.68 7.86
CA ARG A 169 3.62 -25.20 7.99
C ARG A 169 4.62 -26.20 7.40
N GLN A 170 4.43 -27.49 7.70
CA GLN A 170 5.30 -28.54 7.16
C GLN A 170 5.16 -28.71 5.66
N GLU A 171 3.94 -28.64 5.14
CA GLU A 171 3.68 -28.71 3.70
C GLU A 171 4.30 -27.53 2.94
N ARG A 172 4.17 -26.32 3.47
CA ARG A 172 4.84 -25.12 2.92
C ARG A 172 6.34 -25.27 2.91
N LEU A 173 6.93 -25.75 4.00
CA LEU A 173 8.38 -25.97 4.08
C LEU A 173 8.84 -26.97 3.04
N ARG A 174 8.15 -28.12 2.90
CA ARG A 174 8.46 -29.11 1.85
C ARG A 174 8.43 -28.45 0.48
N LYS A 175 7.35 -27.72 0.16
CA LYS A 175 7.21 -27.02 -1.12
C LYS A 175 8.32 -26.01 -1.37
N LEU A 176 8.77 -25.29 -0.36
CA LEU A 176 9.89 -24.34 -0.47
C LEU A 176 11.22 -25.07 -0.77
N ILE A 177 11.43 -26.25 -0.19
CA ILE A 177 12.58 -27.10 -0.46
C ILE A 177 12.51 -27.65 -1.89
N ASP A 178 11.36 -28.19 -2.31
CA ASP A 178 11.14 -28.77 -3.63
C ASP A 178 11.31 -27.72 -4.75
N LEU A 179 11.04 -26.45 -4.45
CA LEU A 179 11.24 -25.30 -5.34
C LEU A 179 12.65 -24.70 -5.26
N ASP A 180 13.55 -25.31 -4.48
CA ASP A 180 14.93 -24.82 -4.23
C ASP A 180 15.01 -23.35 -3.69
N ILE A 181 13.92 -22.89 -3.02
CA ILE A 181 13.89 -21.57 -2.37
C ILE A 181 14.58 -21.62 -1.00
N VAL A 182 14.45 -22.76 -0.29
CA VAL A 182 15.11 -23.03 0.99
C VAL A 182 15.90 -24.33 0.86
N LYS A 183 17.15 -24.33 1.26
CA LYS A 183 17.99 -25.53 1.26
C LYS A 183 17.78 -26.35 2.51
N LYS A 184 17.83 -27.71 2.39
CA LYS A 184 17.66 -28.63 3.51
C LYS A 184 18.68 -28.45 4.64
N ASP A 185 19.88 -28.00 4.29
CA ASP A 185 20.97 -27.76 5.26
C ASP A 185 20.86 -26.40 6.00
N GLN A 186 19.85 -25.61 5.70
CA GLN A 186 19.57 -24.32 6.33
C GLN A 186 18.43 -24.36 7.38
N ILE A 187 17.93 -25.59 7.69
CA ILE A 187 16.75 -25.78 8.55
C ILE A 187 17.15 -26.52 9.83
#